data_ce5d798d5c91a7434cbcec3e4d0248ed
#
_entry.id   ce5d798d5c91a7434cbcec3e4d0248ed
#
_cell.length_a   1.000
_cell.length_b   1.000
_cell.length_c   1.000
_cell.angle_alpha   90.00
_cell.angle_beta   90.00
_cell.angle_gamma   90.00
#
_symmetry.space_group_name_H-M   'P 1'
#
loop_
_entity.id
_entity.type
_entity.pdbx_description
1 polymer ?
#
loop_
_entity_poly.entity_id
_entity_poly.type
_entity_poly.pdbx_seq_one_letter_code
_entity_poly.pdbx_strand_id
1 'polypeptide(L)'
;QIYSKIKNVFKDINNDIEERKNLINDLKEIASKNNIILKNCSQSFDNIENSSCIDKNRIENILGYKIKENKDKGQRKLCNCIKSVDIGTYNTCQNVCIYCYANK
;
A
#
# COMPACT_ATOMS: atom_id res chain seq x y z
N GLN A 1 -14.86 -7.47 7.36
CA GLN A 1 -16.01 -7.15 6.47
C GLN A 1 -15.69 -7.35 4.99
N ILE A 2 -14.58 -6.78 4.48
CA ILE A 2 -14.19 -6.95 3.06
C ILE A 2 -13.93 -8.42 2.75
N TYR A 3 -13.19 -9.12 3.62
CA TYR A 3 -12.89 -10.53 3.44
C TYR A 3 -14.16 -11.40 3.37
N SER A 4 -15.16 -11.12 4.19
CA SER A 4 -16.44 -11.86 4.15
C SER A 4 -17.22 -11.63 2.86
N LYS A 5 -17.11 -10.45 2.26
CA LYS A 5 -17.76 -10.13 0.98
C LYS A 5 -17.16 -10.89 -0.20
N ILE A 6 -15.85 -11.13 -0.19
CA ILE A 6 -15.14 -11.76 -1.30
C ILE A 6 -14.90 -13.27 -1.11
N LYS A 7 -15.04 -13.78 0.10
CA LYS A 7 -14.78 -15.19 0.44
C LYS A 7 -15.53 -16.20 -0.44
N ASN A 8 -16.76 -15.89 -0.79
CA ASN A 8 -17.59 -16.79 -1.62
C ASN A 8 -17.25 -16.69 -3.12
N VAL A 9 -16.58 -15.62 -3.53
CA VAL A 9 -16.20 -15.37 -4.93
C VAL A 9 -14.83 -15.97 -5.21
N PHE A 10 -13.90 -15.87 -4.25
CA PHE A 10 -12.54 -16.39 -4.36
C PHE A 10 -12.32 -17.48 -3.32
N LYS A 11 -12.46 -18.74 -3.74
CA LYS A 11 -12.26 -19.90 -2.84
C LYS A 11 -10.83 -20.05 -2.35
N ASP A 12 -9.85 -19.69 -3.18
CA ASP A 12 -8.43 -19.78 -2.87
C ASP A 12 -7.68 -18.51 -3.29
N ILE A 13 -7.54 -17.58 -2.36
CA ILE A 13 -6.55 -16.50 -2.52
C ILE A 13 -5.23 -17.08 -2.06
N ASN A 14 -4.49 -17.63 -3.00
CA ASN A 14 -3.22 -18.26 -2.71
C ASN A 14 -2.17 -17.21 -2.34
N ASN A 15 -1.72 -17.26 -1.09
CA ASN A 15 -0.63 -16.42 -0.58
C ASN A 15 0.71 -17.10 -0.81
N ASP A 16 1.00 -17.49 -2.05
CA ASP A 16 2.30 -18.07 -2.37
C ASP A 16 3.40 -17.02 -2.29
N ILE A 17 4.22 -17.13 -1.27
CA ILE A 17 5.36 -16.23 -1.03
C ILE A 17 6.39 -16.35 -2.16
N GLU A 18 6.60 -17.54 -2.70
CA GLU A 18 7.54 -17.77 -3.80
C GLU A 18 7.10 -17.06 -5.08
N GLU A 19 5.83 -17.16 -5.44
CA GLU A 19 5.29 -16.45 -6.61
C GLU A 19 5.44 -14.94 -6.47
N ARG A 20 5.18 -14.41 -5.28
CA ARG A 20 5.37 -12.99 -4.99
C ARG A 20 6.82 -12.55 -5.12
N LYS A 21 7.75 -13.32 -4.57
CA LYS A 21 9.17 -13.05 -4.70
C LYS A 21 9.63 -13.06 -6.16
N ASN A 22 9.19 -14.02 -6.94
CA ASN A 22 9.52 -14.12 -8.37
C ASN A 22 8.97 -12.92 -9.14
N LEU A 23 7.72 -12.55 -8.92
CA LEU A 23 7.11 -11.37 -9.52
C LEU A 23 7.88 -10.09 -9.18
N ILE A 24 8.25 -9.93 -7.93
CA ILE A 24 8.98 -8.74 -7.46
C ILE A 24 10.38 -8.69 -8.06
N ASN A 25 11.07 -9.81 -8.18
CA ASN A 25 12.37 -9.88 -8.82
C ASN A 25 12.28 -9.49 -10.31
N ASP A 26 11.27 -9.98 -11.02
CA ASP A 26 11.02 -9.61 -12.41
C ASP A 26 10.72 -8.14 -12.57
N LEU A 27 9.86 -7.59 -11.71
CA LEU A 27 9.54 -6.15 -11.70
C LEU A 27 10.76 -5.29 -11.39
N LYS A 28 11.60 -5.74 -10.45
CA LYS A 28 12.84 -5.04 -10.10
C LYS A 28 13.82 -4.99 -11.28
N GLU A 29 13.95 -6.07 -12.02
CA GLU A 29 14.79 -6.14 -13.21
C GLU A 29 14.30 -5.17 -14.29
N ILE A 30 13.00 -5.16 -14.57
CA ILE A 30 12.39 -4.25 -15.54
C ILE A 30 12.55 -2.80 -15.09
N ALA A 31 12.31 -2.51 -13.82
CA ALA A 31 12.48 -1.17 -13.26
C ALA A 31 13.93 -0.67 -13.41
N SER A 32 14.91 -1.52 -13.11
CA SER A 32 16.34 -1.19 -13.25
C SER A 32 16.72 -0.86 -14.69
N LYS A 33 16.19 -1.60 -15.66
CA LYS A 33 16.41 -1.34 -17.10
C LYS A 33 15.83 -0.01 -17.55
N ASN A 34 14.83 0.52 -16.87
CA ASN A 34 14.15 1.76 -17.18
C ASN A 34 14.51 2.92 -16.24
N ASN A 35 15.54 2.77 -15.42
CA ASN A 35 15.98 3.74 -14.42
C ASN A 35 14.87 4.13 -13.41
N ILE A 36 14.04 3.16 -13.04
CA ILE A 36 12.96 3.31 -12.06
C ILE A 36 13.37 2.60 -10.78
N ILE A 37 13.19 3.25 -9.64
CA ILE A 37 13.40 2.64 -8.33
C ILE A 37 12.10 1.97 -7.88
N LEU A 38 12.13 0.64 -7.76
CA LEU A 38 11.00 -0.13 -7.23
C LEU A 38 11.07 -0.17 -5.71
N LYS A 39 9.98 0.20 -5.05
CA LYS A 39 9.83 0.10 -3.59
C LYS A 39 8.54 -0.63 -3.26
N ASN A 40 8.47 -1.23 -2.07
CA ASN A 40 7.24 -1.86 -1.59
C ASN A 40 6.61 -1.07 -0.43
N CYS A 41 5.35 -1.33 -0.17
CA CYS A 41 4.61 -0.72 0.94
C CYS A 41 3.96 -1.81 1.80
N SER A 42 4.11 -1.71 3.11
CA SER A 42 3.50 -2.62 4.09
C SER A 42 3.81 -4.11 3.91
N GLN A 43 4.91 -4.43 3.25
CA GLN A 43 5.40 -5.79 3.09
C GLN A 43 6.91 -5.80 3.28
N SER A 44 7.47 -6.94 3.64
CA SER A 44 8.91 -7.10 3.80
C SER A 44 9.45 -8.07 2.77
N PHE A 45 10.34 -7.60 1.92
CA PHE A 45 11.10 -8.41 0.96
C PHE A 45 12.59 -8.03 1.06
N ASP A 46 13.47 -9.02 1.05
CA ASP A 46 14.90 -8.83 1.31
C ASP A 46 15.60 -7.92 0.30
N ASN A 47 15.12 -7.88 -0.93
CA ASN A 47 15.78 -7.19 -2.04
C ASN A 47 15.14 -5.85 -2.41
N ILE A 48 14.14 -5.40 -1.68
CA ILE A 48 13.40 -4.18 -2.00
C ILE A 48 13.25 -3.31 -0.76
N GLU A 49 13.56 -2.03 -0.94
CA GLU A 49 13.40 -1.03 0.10
C GLU A 49 11.93 -0.74 0.39
N ASN A 50 11.58 -0.63 1.65
CA ASN A 50 10.27 -0.18 2.07
C ASN A 50 10.09 1.32 1.81
N SER A 51 8.92 1.69 1.33
CA SER A 51 8.57 3.09 1.15
C SER A 51 7.28 3.44 1.88
N SER A 52 7.07 4.72 2.05
CA SER A 52 5.84 5.28 2.57
C SER A 52 5.08 5.96 1.43
N CYS A 53 3.80 5.66 1.27
CA CYS A 53 2.96 6.37 0.29
C CYS A 53 2.82 7.84 0.67
N ILE A 54 2.72 8.10 1.98
CA ILE A 54 2.74 9.44 2.56
C ILE A 54 4.01 9.55 3.39
N ASP A 55 5.10 9.95 2.73
CA ASP A 55 6.45 9.95 3.30
C ASP A 55 6.70 11.26 4.06
N LYS A 56 6.79 11.13 5.39
CA LYS A 56 7.06 12.25 6.28
C LYS A 56 8.36 12.98 5.93
N ASN A 57 9.44 12.25 5.71
CA ASN A 57 10.74 12.84 5.41
C ASN A 57 10.73 13.64 4.10
N ARG A 58 10.08 13.10 3.09
CA ARG A 58 9.94 13.79 1.79
C ARG A 58 9.13 15.06 1.92
N ILE A 59 8.03 15.01 2.68
CA ILE A 59 7.18 16.19 2.93
C ILE A 59 7.95 17.24 3.72
N GLU A 60 8.67 16.85 4.77
CA GLU A 60 9.49 17.76 5.56
C GLU A 60 10.58 18.44 4.73
N ASN A 61 11.21 17.68 3.82
CA ASN A 61 12.22 18.24 2.91
C ASN A 61 11.64 19.30 1.96
N ILE A 62 10.42 19.07 1.48
CA ILE A 62 9.73 20.03 0.60
C ILE A 62 9.29 21.27 1.38
N LEU A 63 8.76 21.09 2.58
CA LEU A 63 8.26 22.19 3.42
C LEU A 63 9.37 23.02 4.07
N GLY A 64 10.51 22.40 4.34
CA GLY A 64 11.63 23.04 5.05
C GLY A 64 11.47 23.09 6.56
N TYR A 65 10.46 22.47 7.13
CA TYR A 65 10.27 22.37 8.58
C TYR A 65 9.75 20.97 8.97
N LYS A 66 9.90 20.63 10.25
CA LYS A 66 9.50 19.32 10.78
C LYS A 66 8.01 19.25 11.07
N ILE A 67 7.40 18.09 10.80
CA ILE A 67 5.99 17.81 11.07
C ILE A 67 5.89 17.01 12.38
N LYS A 68 4.98 17.43 13.25
CA LYS A 68 4.76 16.77 14.56
C LYS A 68 3.93 15.50 14.48
N GLU A 69 3.24 15.28 13.38
CA GLU A 69 2.37 14.12 13.22
C GLU A 69 3.19 12.81 13.14
N ASN A 70 2.66 11.79 13.77
CA ASN A 70 3.22 10.45 13.79
C ASN A 70 2.31 9.47 13.05
N LYS A 71 2.63 8.20 13.15
CA LYS A 71 1.84 7.10 12.57
C LYS A 71 0.48 6.99 13.26
N ASP A 72 -0.58 6.75 12.49
CA ASP A 72 -1.91 6.46 13.03
C ASP A 72 -1.93 5.07 13.69
N LYS A 73 -2.70 4.94 14.77
CA LYS A 73 -2.85 3.68 15.51
C LYS A 73 -3.50 2.57 14.68
N GLY A 74 -4.35 2.92 13.73
CA GLY A 74 -5.04 1.97 12.85
C GLY A 74 -4.24 1.47 11.65
N GLN A 75 -3.04 1.98 11.42
CA GLN A 75 -2.22 1.58 10.29
C GLN A 75 -1.63 0.17 10.48
N ARG A 76 -1.38 -0.52 9.36
CA ARG A 76 -0.68 -1.80 9.38
C ARG A 76 0.70 -1.65 10.04
N LYS A 77 1.14 -2.71 10.71
CA LYS A 77 2.40 -2.72 11.45
C LYS A 77 3.61 -2.27 10.61
N LEU A 78 3.68 -2.73 9.36
CA LEU A 78 4.78 -2.41 8.45
C LEU A 78 4.56 -1.13 7.63
N CYS A 79 3.44 -0.46 7.80
CA CYS A 79 3.17 0.81 7.12
C CYS A 79 3.95 1.94 7.80
N ASN A 80 4.74 2.67 7.03
CA ASN A 80 5.56 3.79 7.51
C ASN A 80 4.99 5.16 7.13
N CYS A 81 3.74 5.20 6.67
CA CYS A 81 3.09 6.46 6.34
C CYS A 81 2.82 7.30 7.59
N ILE A 82 2.93 8.60 7.46
CA ILE A 82 2.44 9.58 8.45
C ILE A 82 0.91 9.53 8.49
N LYS A 83 0.34 9.85 9.64
CA LYS A 83 -1.10 9.98 9.81
C LYS A 83 -1.71 10.91 8.76
N SER A 84 -2.81 10.50 8.18
CA SER A 84 -3.55 11.26 7.18
C SER A 84 -5.04 11.22 7.43
N VAL A 85 -5.78 12.11 6.80
CA VAL A 85 -7.24 12.17 6.87
C VAL A 85 -7.81 11.86 5.51
N ASP A 86 -8.75 10.91 5.47
CA ASP A 86 -9.49 10.59 4.26
C ASP A 86 -10.53 11.69 4.00
N ILE A 87 -10.41 12.34 2.84
CA ILE A 87 -11.34 13.39 2.40
C ILE A 87 -12.40 12.88 1.44
N GLY A 88 -12.44 11.56 1.20
CA GLY A 88 -13.42 10.92 0.34
C GLY A 88 -14.83 10.86 0.94
N THR A 89 -15.78 10.42 0.12
CA THR A 89 -17.17 10.20 0.52
C THR A 89 -17.59 8.76 0.23
N TYR A 90 -18.53 8.24 1.02
CA TYR A 90 -19.07 6.89 0.82
C TYR A 90 -20.20 6.89 -0.21
N ASN A 91 -20.39 5.76 -0.89
CA ASN A 91 -21.49 5.50 -1.81
C ASN A 91 -21.57 6.45 -3.04
N THR A 92 -20.46 7.07 -3.40
CA THR A 92 -20.42 8.00 -4.55
C THR A 92 -19.79 7.40 -5.81
N CYS A 93 -19.06 6.28 -5.67
CA CYS A 93 -18.43 5.61 -6.81
C CYS A 93 -19.45 4.75 -7.56
N GLN A 94 -19.52 4.92 -8.88
CA GLN A 94 -20.44 4.17 -9.74
C GLN A 94 -20.01 2.72 -10.01
N ASN A 95 -18.75 2.36 -9.74
CA ASN A 95 -18.23 1.00 -9.97
C ASN A 95 -18.81 -0.05 -9.02
N VAL A 96 -19.25 0.35 -7.86
CA VAL A 96 -19.90 -0.51 -6.83
C VAL A 96 -19.19 -1.85 -6.61
N CYS A 97 -17.86 -1.83 -6.54
CA CYS A 97 -17.07 -3.07 -6.33
C CYS A 97 -17.44 -3.73 -5.00
N ILE A 98 -17.69 -5.04 -5.03
CA ILE A 98 -18.13 -5.81 -3.85
C ILE A 98 -17.12 -5.82 -2.70
N TYR A 99 -15.85 -5.58 -2.99
CA TYR A 99 -14.76 -5.54 -2.01
C TYR A 99 -14.44 -4.11 -1.51
N CYS A 100 -15.13 -3.12 -2.02
CA CYS A 100 -14.81 -1.73 -1.70
C CYS A 100 -15.39 -1.31 -0.35
N TYR A 101 -14.54 -0.77 0.52
CA TYR A 101 -14.96 -0.27 1.83
C TYR A 101 -15.87 0.96 1.76
N ALA A 102 -15.81 1.70 0.64
CA ALA A 102 -16.60 2.91 0.44
C ALA A 102 -18.05 2.63 0.02
N ASN A 103 -18.39 1.37 -0.28
CA ASN A 103 -19.76 0.93 -0.55
C ASN A 103 -20.39 0.38 0.73
N LYS A 104 -21.38 1.03 1.22
CA LYS A 104 -22.14 0.61 2.40
C LYS A 104 -23.56 0.19 2.05
#